data_aad99e490793bd6a85d391ab3d5f3b82
#
_entry.id   aad99e490793bd6a85d391ab3d5f3b82
#
_cell.length_a   1.000
_cell.length_b   1.000
_cell.length_c   1.000
_cell.angle_alpha   90.00
_cell.angle_beta   90.00
_cell.angle_gamma   90.00
#
_symmetry.space_group_name_H-M   'P 1'
#
loop_
_entity.id
_entity.type
_entity.pdbx_description
1 polymer ?
#
loop_
_entity_poly.entity_id
_entity_poly.type
_entity_poly.pdbx_seq_one_letter_code
_entity_poly.pdbx_strand_id
1 'polypeptide(L)'
;VDARPHGAAVDAADFGLKGPRGWAFRGVGITAGPGALVAVEGPSGSGRTCLLLALTGRMRATEGTASVGRFRLPKQLAAVRGISAVANVPGVTDLDPALTVAEHLRERALLERRFESPLRALLRPRAERAAASRLRVDDAVRAAGLDVEALPKGPRTSVRDLERLEVLRLSVALALMGRPRLLGVDDLDLKLSDAERDEAWALLRSVAEQGTTVVAVCREAPQGVVVVSTAPSATHAYAGGPADGDATADADGAAGTHGADGTADTADTDGTADTADTGDSANTDKEAADAVAEARRA
;
A
#
# COMPACT_ATOMS: atom_id res chain seq x y z
N VAL A 1 2.04 14.28 -31.82
CA VAL A 1 0.79 14.66 -31.11
C VAL A 1 1.15 14.73 -29.64
N ASP A 2 1.33 15.94 -29.12
CA ASP A 2 1.56 16.16 -27.68
C ASP A 2 0.29 15.78 -26.91
N ALA A 3 0.16 14.52 -26.58
CA ALA A 3 -0.86 14.07 -25.65
C ALA A 3 -0.50 14.63 -24.27
N ARG A 4 -1.25 15.62 -23.81
CA ARG A 4 -1.10 16.12 -22.42
C ARG A 4 -1.21 14.95 -21.46
N PRO A 5 -0.27 14.78 -20.53
CA PRO A 5 -0.33 13.71 -19.59
C PRO A 5 -1.67 13.75 -18.85
N HIS A 6 -2.37 12.61 -18.78
CA HIS A 6 -3.64 12.51 -18.05
C HIS A 6 -3.44 12.39 -16.54
N GLY A 7 -2.19 12.27 -16.09
CA GLY A 7 -1.76 12.15 -14.71
C GLY A 7 -2.25 13.28 -13.80
N ALA A 8 -2.15 13.08 -12.52
CA ALA A 8 -2.45 14.08 -11.51
C ALA A 8 -1.14 14.69 -10.99
N ALA A 9 -1.03 16.02 -10.95
CA ALA A 9 0.04 16.67 -10.20
C ALA A 9 -0.08 16.29 -8.72
N VAL A 10 1.04 16.17 -8.04
CA VAL A 10 1.10 15.89 -6.60
C VAL A 10 1.92 16.97 -5.92
N ASP A 11 1.28 17.74 -5.05
CA ASP A 11 1.93 18.75 -4.22
C ASP A 11 1.63 18.47 -2.75
N ALA A 12 2.62 18.58 -1.88
CA ALA A 12 2.47 18.42 -0.45
C ALA A 12 3.35 19.42 0.29
N ALA A 13 2.82 19.96 1.39
CA ALA A 13 3.54 20.88 2.28
C ALA A 13 3.32 20.45 3.73
N ASP A 14 4.44 20.25 4.43
CA ASP A 14 4.48 19.82 5.84
C ASP A 14 3.60 18.60 6.12
N PHE A 15 3.50 17.71 5.13
CA PHE A 15 2.57 16.58 5.18
C PHE A 15 3.06 15.54 6.17
N GLY A 16 2.17 15.12 7.09
CA GLY A 16 2.53 14.22 8.19
C GLY A 16 1.39 13.33 8.65
N LEU A 17 1.77 12.19 9.20
CA LEU A 17 0.85 11.23 9.81
C LEU A 17 1.37 10.81 11.18
N LYS A 18 0.62 11.13 12.22
CA LYS A 18 0.86 10.69 13.59
C LYS A 18 -0.14 9.60 13.96
N GLY A 19 0.36 8.45 14.35
CA GLY A 19 -0.41 7.33 14.88
C GLY A 19 -0.27 7.18 16.40
N PRO A 20 -0.91 6.17 17.00
CA PRO A 20 -0.83 5.92 18.45
C PRO A 20 0.59 5.66 18.98
N ARG A 21 1.46 5.13 18.12
CA ARG A 21 2.86 4.80 18.45
C ARG A 21 3.85 5.92 18.10
N GLY A 22 3.38 7.10 17.72
CA GLY A 22 4.22 8.21 17.26
C GLY A 22 4.04 8.52 15.77
N TRP A 23 5.02 9.24 15.22
CA TRP A 23 5.00 9.65 13.82
C TRP A 23 5.30 8.46 12.89
N ALA A 24 4.43 8.24 11.91
CA ALA A 24 4.74 7.38 10.78
C ALA A 24 5.67 8.10 9.80
N PHE A 25 5.33 9.36 9.46
CA PHE A 25 6.17 10.29 8.70
C PHE A 25 5.77 11.73 9.07
N ARG A 26 6.68 12.71 8.87
CA ARG A 26 6.43 14.10 9.22
C ARG A 26 7.18 15.07 8.30
N GLY A 27 6.56 16.25 8.06
CA GLY A 27 7.22 17.37 7.39
C GLY A 27 7.57 17.10 5.93
N VAL A 28 6.82 16.20 5.26
CA VAL A 28 7.13 15.83 3.88
C VAL A 28 6.65 16.91 2.92
N GLY A 29 7.58 17.38 2.07
CA GLY A 29 7.33 18.27 0.93
C GLY A 29 7.42 17.49 -0.38
N ILE A 30 6.48 17.72 -1.30
CA ILE A 30 6.46 17.11 -2.64
C ILE A 30 6.01 18.17 -3.64
N THR A 31 6.67 18.24 -4.79
CA THR A 31 6.20 18.98 -5.97
C THR A 31 6.49 18.15 -7.21
N ALA A 32 5.43 17.57 -7.78
CA ALA A 32 5.54 16.71 -8.95
C ALA A 32 4.43 17.02 -9.95
N GLY A 33 4.80 17.26 -11.18
CA GLY A 33 3.87 17.52 -12.30
C GLY A 33 3.11 16.27 -12.74
N PRO A 34 2.07 16.43 -13.59
CA PRO A 34 1.39 15.30 -14.21
C PRO A 34 2.35 14.44 -15.03
N GLY A 35 2.26 13.12 -14.90
CA GLY A 35 3.16 12.19 -15.58
C GLY A 35 4.55 12.08 -14.95
N ALA A 36 4.80 12.69 -13.79
CA ALA A 36 6.07 12.53 -13.08
C ALA A 36 6.22 11.15 -12.48
N LEU A 37 7.47 10.68 -12.40
CA LEU A 37 7.89 9.53 -11.61
C LEU A 37 8.54 10.03 -10.31
N VAL A 38 7.93 9.70 -9.19
CA VAL A 38 8.35 10.10 -7.84
C VAL A 38 8.84 8.87 -7.09
N ALA A 39 10.04 8.92 -6.55
CA ALA A 39 10.60 7.91 -5.66
C ALA A 39 10.48 8.38 -4.20
N VAL A 40 9.82 7.58 -3.37
CA VAL A 40 9.76 7.77 -1.92
C VAL A 40 10.80 6.89 -1.29
N GLU A 41 11.89 7.50 -0.82
CA GLU A 41 13.00 6.79 -0.20
C GLU A 41 13.07 7.01 1.32
N GLY A 42 13.83 6.14 1.99
CA GLY A 42 14.08 6.23 3.41
C GLY A 42 14.37 4.87 4.05
N PRO A 43 14.78 4.85 5.31
CA PRO A 43 15.04 3.61 6.03
C PRO A 43 13.76 2.80 6.24
N SER A 44 13.91 1.50 6.52
CA SER A 44 12.77 0.66 6.90
C SER A 44 12.08 1.22 8.14
N GLY A 45 10.75 1.27 8.12
CA GLY A 45 9.96 1.83 9.23
C GLY A 45 9.80 3.35 9.22
N SER A 46 10.39 4.09 8.25
CA SER A 46 10.25 5.55 8.14
C SER A 46 8.88 6.02 7.60
N GLY A 47 7.93 5.12 7.43
CA GLY A 47 6.56 5.47 7.02
C GLY A 47 6.36 5.69 5.53
N ARG A 48 7.26 5.21 4.67
CA ARG A 48 7.16 5.31 3.20
C ARG A 48 5.81 4.78 2.67
N THR A 49 5.43 3.55 3.07
CA THR A 49 4.12 2.96 2.75
C THR A 49 2.97 3.82 3.27
N CYS A 50 3.08 4.37 4.48
CA CYS A 50 2.06 5.25 5.04
C CYS A 50 1.92 6.54 4.23
N LEU A 51 3.03 7.13 3.77
CA LEU A 51 3.02 8.29 2.88
C LEU A 51 2.35 7.95 1.54
N LEU A 52 2.71 6.82 0.92
CA LEU A 52 2.08 6.32 -0.31
C LEU A 52 0.56 6.19 -0.15
N LEU A 53 0.11 5.53 0.93
CA LEU A 53 -1.30 5.33 1.24
C LEU A 53 -2.02 6.65 1.54
N ALA A 54 -1.35 7.62 2.17
CA ALA A 54 -1.91 8.93 2.43
C ALA A 54 -2.08 9.73 1.13
N LEU A 55 -1.08 9.76 0.24
CA LEU A 55 -1.16 10.44 -1.06
C LEU A 55 -2.21 9.82 -1.98
N THR A 56 -2.43 8.51 -1.88
CA THR A 56 -3.46 7.81 -2.68
C THR A 56 -4.85 7.81 -2.01
N GLY A 57 -5.03 8.56 -0.90
CA GLY A 57 -6.31 8.74 -0.22
C GLY A 57 -6.78 7.55 0.62
N ARG A 58 -5.91 6.61 0.94
CA ARG A 58 -6.21 5.39 1.71
C ARG A 58 -5.90 5.53 3.19
N MET A 59 -5.01 6.46 3.55
CA MET A 59 -4.75 6.87 4.93
C MET A 59 -5.01 8.37 5.10
N ARG A 60 -5.46 8.76 6.29
CA ARG A 60 -5.75 10.17 6.61
C ARG A 60 -4.55 10.80 7.28
N ALA A 61 -3.91 11.74 6.62
CA ALA A 61 -2.86 12.56 7.22
C ALA A 61 -3.40 13.39 8.39
N THR A 62 -2.54 13.65 9.38
CA THR A 62 -2.87 14.39 10.60
C THR A 62 -2.32 15.80 10.60
N GLU A 63 -1.24 16.06 9.85
CA GLU A 63 -0.61 17.38 9.70
C GLU A 63 -0.41 17.74 8.24
N GLY A 64 -0.27 19.03 8.00
CA GLY A 64 -0.01 19.60 6.68
C GLY A 64 -1.15 19.42 5.70
N THR A 65 -0.84 19.65 4.44
CA THR A 65 -1.79 19.54 3.34
C THR A 65 -1.11 18.92 2.12
N ALA A 66 -1.89 18.19 1.34
CA ALA A 66 -1.45 17.77 0.01
C ALA A 66 -2.56 17.97 -1.01
N SER A 67 -2.19 18.04 -2.29
CA SER A 67 -3.13 18.01 -3.39
C SER A 67 -2.74 16.92 -4.40
N VAL A 68 -3.75 16.25 -4.95
CA VAL A 68 -3.60 15.27 -6.02
C VAL A 68 -4.52 15.71 -7.17
N GLY A 69 -3.94 16.27 -8.19
CA GLY A 69 -4.65 17.00 -9.22
C GLY A 69 -5.43 18.17 -8.61
N ARG A 70 -6.76 18.14 -8.75
CA ARG A 70 -7.64 19.17 -8.17
C ARG A 70 -8.13 18.88 -6.76
N PHE A 71 -7.84 17.71 -6.22
CA PHE A 71 -8.39 17.24 -4.95
C PHE A 71 -7.42 17.48 -3.80
N ARG A 72 -7.94 17.95 -2.66
CA ARG A 72 -7.16 18.29 -1.47
C ARG A 72 -7.24 17.19 -0.41
N LEU A 73 -6.10 16.80 0.12
CA LEU A 73 -5.95 15.91 1.26
C LEU A 73 -5.71 16.72 2.54
N PRO A 74 -6.18 16.26 3.68
CA PRO A 74 -6.94 15.02 3.92
C PRO A 74 -8.46 15.16 3.71
N LYS A 75 -8.97 16.26 3.15
CA LYS A 75 -10.42 16.54 3.08
C LYS A 75 -11.16 15.68 2.05
N GLN A 76 -10.54 15.37 0.93
CA GLN A 76 -11.19 14.73 -0.23
C GLN A 76 -10.62 13.34 -0.52
N LEU A 77 -10.43 12.50 0.52
CA LEU A 77 -9.87 11.14 0.40
C LEU A 77 -10.60 10.27 -0.63
N ALA A 78 -11.94 10.28 -0.59
CA ALA A 78 -12.75 9.47 -1.52
C ALA A 78 -12.56 9.88 -2.98
N ALA A 79 -12.45 11.19 -3.25
CA ALA A 79 -12.21 11.70 -4.59
C ALA A 79 -10.79 11.32 -5.10
N VAL A 80 -9.78 11.37 -4.22
CA VAL A 80 -8.43 10.93 -4.56
C VAL A 80 -8.42 9.42 -4.84
N ARG A 81 -9.09 8.59 -4.02
CA ARG A 81 -9.24 7.15 -4.29
C ARG A 81 -9.86 6.87 -5.66
N GLY A 82 -10.82 7.69 -6.09
CA GLY A 82 -11.47 7.55 -7.38
C GLY A 82 -10.58 7.80 -8.59
N ILE A 83 -9.43 8.46 -8.41
CA ILE A 83 -8.46 8.75 -9.48
C ILE A 83 -7.11 8.08 -9.26
N SER A 84 -6.94 7.32 -8.19
CA SER A 84 -5.69 6.67 -7.83
C SER A 84 -5.84 5.15 -7.71
N ALA A 85 -4.79 4.43 -8.07
CA ALA A 85 -4.65 3.01 -7.80
C ALA A 85 -3.36 2.74 -7.01
N VAL A 86 -3.29 1.61 -6.35
CA VAL A 86 -2.07 1.11 -5.70
C VAL A 86 -1.78 -0.31 -6.19
N ALA A 87 -0.51 -0.64 -6.27
CA ALA A 87 0.01 -1.94 -6.68
C ALA A 87 1.09 -2.41 -5.70
N ASN A 88 1.18 -3.71 -5.50
CA ASN A 88 2.21 -4.36 -4.69
C ASN A 88 2.31 -3.83 -3.24
N VAL A 89 1.17 -3.41 -2.65
CA VAL A 89 1.11 -2.93 -1.26
C VAL A 89 0.72 -4.08 -0.35
N PRO A 90 1.62 -4.59 0.51
CA PRO A 90 1.33 -5.70 1.42
C PRO A 90 0.12 -5.41 2.31
N GLY A 91 -0.78 -6.39 2.44
CA GLY A 91 -2.01 -6.27 3.20
C GLY A 91 -3.11 -5.41 2.56
N VAL A 92 -2.87 -4.82 1.38
CA VAL A 92 -3.84 -3.96 0.68
C VAL A 92 -4.16 -4.48 -0.72
N THR A 93 -3.14 -4.93 -1.47
CA THR A 93 -3.27 -5.40 -2.85
C THR A 93 -2.61 -6.76 -3.04
N ASP A 94 -2.64 -7.60 -2.01
CA ASP A 94 -2.11 -8.95 -2.09
C ASP A 94 -2.87 -9.75 -3.16
N LEU A 95 -2.10 -10.47 -3.94
CA LEU A 95 -2.65 -11.40 -4.92
C LEU A 95 -2.88 -12.76 -4.25
N ASP A 96 -4.00 -13.40 -4.52
CA ASP A 96 -4.24 -14.77 -4.06
C ASP A 96 -3.26 -15.73 -4.79
N PRO A 97 -2.35 -16.39 -4.06
CA PRO A 97 -1.35 -17.27 -4.66
C PRO A 97 -1.97 -18.51 -5.36
N ALA A 98 -3.20 -18.87 -5.02
CA ALA A 98 -3.90 -20.01 -5.61
C ALA A 98 -4.55 -19.68 -6.94
N LEU A 99 -4.90 -18.42 -7.18
CA LEU A 99 -5.52 -17.98 -8.43
C LEU A 99 -4.49 -17.86 -9.55
N THR A 100 -4.95 -18.06 -10.78
CA THR A 100 -4.15 -17.87 -11.98
C THR A 100 -4.12 -16.40 -12.42
N VAL A 101 -3.16 -16.06 -13.26
CA VAL A 101 -3.08 -14.74 -13.91
C VAL A 101 -4.38 -14.37 -14.60
N ALA A 102 -4.95 -15.32 -15.37
CA ALA A 102 -6.22 -15.09 -16.08
C ALA A 102 -7.39 -14.84 -15.12
N GLU A 103 -7.45 -15.52 -13.98
CA GLU A 103 -8.50 -15.32 -12.98
C GLU A 103 -8.41 -13.95 -12.34
N HIS A 104 -7.22 -13.49 -11.93
CA HIS A 104 -7.02 -12.15 -11.41
C HIS A 104 -7.41 -11.07 -12.42
N LEU A 105 -6.96 -11.18 -13.66
CA LEU A 105 -7.31 -10.24 -14.73
C LEU A 105 -8.82 -10.22 -14.99
N ARG A 106 -9.47 -11.39 -14.97
CA ARG A 106 -10.92 -11.53 -15.16
C ARG A 106 -11.70 -10.91 -14.00
N GLU A 107 -11.32 -11.21 -12.78
CA GLU A 107 -11.93 -10.64 -11.59
C GLU A 107 -11.85 -9.11 -11.60
N ARG A 108 -10.66 -8.57 -11.85
CA ARG A 108 -10.48 -7.13 -11.94
C ARG A 108 -11.31 -6.51 -13.05
N ALA A 109 -11.39 -7.15 -14.22
CA ALA A 109 -12.22 -6.69 -15.33
C ALA A 109 -13.72 -6.67 -14.97
N LEU A 110 -14.18 -7.62 -14.16
CA LEU A 110 -15.58 -7.65 -13.67
C LEU A 110 -15.83 -6.53 -12.66
N LEU A 111 -14.90 -6.27 -11.76
CA LEU A 111 -14.99 -5.17 -10.79
C LEU A 111 -15.05 -3.81 -11.49
N GLU A 112 -14.17 -3.55 -12.45
CA GLU A 112 -14.18 -2.29 -13.21
C GLU A 112 -15.51 -2.06 -13.95
N ARG A 113 -16.15 -3.12 -14.44
CA ARG A 113 -17.47 -3.03 -15.08
C ARG A 113 -18.57 -2.58 -14.12
N ARG A 114 -18.47 -2.90 -12.83
CA ARG A 114 -19.46 -2.50 -11.81
C ARG A 114 -19.37 -1.00 -11.49
N PHE A 115 -18.20 -0.40 -11.66
CA PHE A 115 -17.96 1.02 -11.40
C PHE A 115 -18.20 1.91 -12.64
N GLU A 116 -18.39 1.31 -13.82
CA GLU A 116 -18.86 2.08 -15.00
C GLU A 116 -20.29 2.57 -14.76
N SER A 117 -20.56 3.81 -15.19
CA SER A 117 -21.90 4.42 -15.05
C SER A 117 -22.99 3.48 -15.61
N PRO A 118 -24.00 3.07 -14.80
CA PRO A 118 -25.02 2.11 -15.22
C PRO A 118 -25.82 2.58 -16.42
N LEU A 119 -26.02 3.89 -16.59
CA LEU A 119 -26.74 4.46 -17.73
C LEU A 119 -25.99 4.28 -19.07
N ARG A 120 -24.65 4.43 -19.09
CA ARG A 120 -23.84 4.17 -20.28
C ARG A 120 -23.71 2.68 -20.59
N ALA A 121 -23.71 1.84 -19.56
CA ALA A 121 -23.63 0.39 -19.71
C ALA A 121 -24.91 -0.20 -20.30
N LEU A 122 -26.08 0.39 -20.06
CA LEU A 122 -27.37 -0.06 -20.62
C LEU A 122 -27.49 0.25 -22.13
N LEU A 123 -26.83 1.29 -22.62
CA LEU A 123 -26.91 1.73 -24.03
C LEU A 123 -25.96 0.98 -24.96
N ARG A 124 -25.02 0.17 -24.43
CA ARG A 124 -24.05 -0.58 -25.26
C ARG A 124 -24.38 -2.06 -25.33
N PRO A 125 -24.34 -2.67 -26.55
CA PRO A 125 -24.49 -4.12 -26.71
C PRO A 125 -23.50 -4.91 -25.86
N ARG A 126 -23.90 -6.11 -25.40
CA ARG A 126 -23.05 -6.98 -24.59
C ARG A 126 -21.71 -7.31 -25.27
N ALA A 127 -21.72 -7.51 -26.59
CA ALA A 127 -20.53 -7.79 -27.39
C ALA A 127 -19.51 -6.64 -27.35
N GLU A 128 -19.96 -5.39 -27.51
CA GLU A 128 -19.09 -4.22 -27.45
C GLU A 128 -18.48 -4.02 -26.05
N ARG A 129 -19.27 -4.27 -25.00
CA ARG A 129 -18.77 -4.21 -23.62
C ARG A 129 -17.71 -5.27 -23.34
N ALA A 130 -17.91 -6.48 -23.88
CA ALA A 130 -16.93 -7.56 -23.75
C ALA A 130 -15.64 -7.24 -24.53
N ALA A 131 -15.75 -6.69 -25.74
CA ALA A 131 -14.61 -6.26 -26.54
C ALA A 131 -13.84 -5.12 -25.86
N ALA A 132 -14.52 -4.09 -25.35
CA ALA A 132 -13.88 -2.99 -24.61
C ALA A 132 -13.20 -3.45 -23.33
N SER A 133 -13.75 -4.46 -22.64
CA SER A 133 -13.14 -5.05 -21.45
C SER A 133 -11.87 -5.83 -21.80
N ARG A 134 -11.85 -6.60 -22.89
CA ARG A 134 -10.65 -7.29 -23.37
C ARG A 134 -9.56 -6.31 -23.75
N LEU A 135 -9.87 -5.29 -24.56
CA LEU A 135 -8.89 -4.27 -24.93
C LEU A 135 -8.27 -3.59 -23.70
N ARG A 136 -9.05 -3.31 -22.65
CA ARG A 136 -8.52 -2.75 -21.40
C ARG A 136 -7.54 -3.70 -20.70
N VAL A 137 -7.85 -5.00 -20.66
CA VAL A 137 -6.94 -6.01 -20.10
C VAL A 137 -5.66 -6.06 -20.93
N ASP A 138 -5.77 -6.16 -22.25
CA ASP A 138 -4.61 -6.24 -23.14
C ASP A 138 -3.74 -5.00 -23.07
N ASP A 139 -4.33 -3.81 -23.01
CA ASP A 139 -3.61 -2.54 -22.86
C ASP A 139 -2.88 -2.47 -21.51
N ALA A 140 -3.53 -2.86 -20.41
CA ALA A 140 -2.94 -2.84 -19.08
C ALA A 140 -1.81 -3.85 -18.94
N VAL A 141 -1.97 -5.07 -19.45
CA VAL A 141 -0.95 -6.13 -19.47
C VAL A 141 0.27 -5.67 -20.27
N ARG A 142 0.04 -5.09 -21.45
CA ARG A 142 1.10 -4.53 -22.30
C ARG A 142 1.83 -3.36 -21.62
N ALA A 143 1.09 -2.43 -21.02
CA ALA A 143 1.67 -1.29 -20.31
C ALA A 143 2.49 -1.71 -19.10
N ALA A 144 2.12 -2.83 -18.44
CA ALA A 144 2.87 -3.43 -17.35
C ALA A 144 4.03 -4.34 -17.81
N GLY A 145 4.23 -4.52 -19.13
CA GLY A 145 5.29 -5.35 -19.66
C GLY A 145 5.20 -6.82 -19.25
N LEU A 146 3.98 -7.32 -18.95
CA LEU A 146 3.76 -8.71 -18.59
C LEU A 146 3.53 -9.53 -19.85
N ASP A 147 4.47 -10.40 -20.18
CA ASP A 147 4.30 -11.39 -21.27
C ASP A 147 3.60 -12.63 -20.72
N VAL A 148 2.28 -12.63 -20.85
CA VAL A 148 1.44 -13.72 -20.32
C VAL A 148 1.70 -15.03 -21.06
N GLU A 149 2.05 -14.98 -22.35
CA GLU A 149 2.29 -16.18 -23.15
C GLU A 149 3.65 -16.84 -22.85
N ALA A 150 4.63 -16.05 -22.38
CA ALA A 150 5.93 -16.55 -21.94
C ALA A 150 5.90 -17.23 -20.58
N LEU A 151 4.83 -17.11 -19.80
CA LEU A 151 4.70 -17.75 -18.50
C LEU A 151 4.66 -19.28 -18.63
N PRO A 152 5.10 -20.06 -17.62
CA PRO A 152 5.25 -21.52 -17.70
C PRO A 152 3.98 -22.28 -18.14
N LYS A 153 2.80 -21.77 -17.79
CA LYS A 153 1.48 -22.32 -18.18
C LYS A 153 0.64 -21.25 -18.90
N GLY A 154 1.29 -20.23 -19.49
CA GLY A 154 0.61 -19.09 -20.08
C GLY A 154 -0.33 -18.41 -19.07
N PRO A 155 -1.54 -17.99 -19.51
CA PRO A 155 -2.51 -17.32 -18.63
C PRO A 155 -3.03 -18.20 -17.48
N ARG A 156 -2.78 -19.51 -17.51
CA ARG A 156 -3.14 -20.46 -16.43
C ARG A 156 -2.05 -20.63 -15.38
N THR A 157 -0.95 -19.87 -15.44
CA THR A 157 0.07 -19.87 -14.41
C THR A 157 -0.52 -19.31 -13.12
N SER A 158 -0.40 -20.07 -12.00
CA SER A 158 -0.83 -19.59 -10.68
C SER A 158 0.14 -18.53 -10.16
N VAL A 159 -0.36 -17.56 -9.40
CA VAL A 159 0.49 -16.47 -8.85
C VAL A 159 1.67 -17.01 -8.02
N ARG A 160 1.49 -18.11 -7.29
CA ARG A 160 2.58 -18.76 -6.54
C ARG A 160 3.73 -19.29 -7.42
N ASP A 161 3.45 -19.54 -8.70
CA ASP A 161 4.42 -20.07 -9.68
C ASP A 161 5.11 -18.93 -10.46
N LEU A 162 4.73 -17.66 -10.21
CA LEU A 162 5.32 -16.47 -10.82
C LEU A 162 6.61 -16.07 -10.12
N GLU A 163 7.57 -15.56 -10.90
CA GLU A 163 8.74 -14.87 -10.39
C GLU A 163 8.35 -13.51 -9.77
N ARG A 164 9.23 -12.96 -8.94
CA ARG A 164 8.92 -11.73 -8.19
C ARG A 164 8.60 -10.54 -9.10
N LEU A 165 9.36 -10.38 -10.18
CA LEU A 165 9.13 -9.32 -11.17
C LEU A 165 7.80 -9.52 -11.92
N GLU A 166 7.43 -10.76 -12.23
CA GLU A 166 6.14 -11.09 -12.86
C GLU A 166 4.96 -10.77 -11.95
N VAL A 167 5.09 -11.04 -10.63
CA VAL A 167 4.09 -10.67 -9.61
C VAL A 167 3.93 -9.15 -9.58
N LEU A 168 5.02 -8.40 -9.59
CA LEU A 168 5.00 -6.92 -9.65
C LEU A 168 4.30 -6.44 -10.93
N ARG A 169 4.68 -6.98 -12.10
CA ARG A 169 4.07 -6.64 -13.39
C ARG A 169 2.56 -6.94 -13.40
N LEU A 170 2.14 -8.08 -12.86
CA LEU A 170 0.72 -8.41 -12.71
C LEU A 170 -0.01 -7.42 -11.80
N SER A 171 0.56 -7.09 -10.64
CA SER A 171 -0.03 -6.12 -9.70
C SER A 171 -0.18 -4.74 -10.34
N VAL A 172 0.82 -4.29 -11.10
CA VAL A 172 0.76 -3.03 -11.86
C VAL A 172 -0.29 -3.11 -12.98
N ALA A 173 -0.38 -4.23 -13.72
CA ALA A 173 -1.39 -4.42 -14.75
C ALA A 173 -2.81 -4.28 -14.17
N LEU A 174 -3.09 -4.98 -13.05
CA LEU A 174 -4.38 -4.91 -12.37
C LEU A 174 -4.72 -3.47 -11.92
N ALA A 175 -3.73 -2.71 -11.43
CA ALA A 175 -3.91 -1.32 -11.04
C ALA A 175 -4.22 -0.41 -12.25
N LEU A 176 -3.54 -0.62 -13.38
CA LEU A 176 -3.69 0.18 -14.61
C LEU A 176 -5.03 -0.03 -15.31
N MET A 177 -5.72 -1.17 -15.09
CA MET A 177 -7.05 -1.43 -15.67
C MET A 177 -8.08 -0.36 -15.31
N GLY A 178 -7.97 0.26 -14.13
CA GLY A 178 -8.80 1.38 -13.69
C GLY A 178 -8.43 2.72 -14.34
N ARG A 179 -7.40 2.79 -15.18
CA ARG A 179 -6.87 4.01 -15.80
C ARG A 179 -6.63 5.13 -14.77
N PRO A 180 -5.85 4.85 -13.71
CA PRO A 180 -5.62 5.83 -12.66
C PRO A 180 -4.85 7.02 -13.19
N ARG A 181 -5.06 8.19 -12.57
CA ARG A 181 -4.26 9.40 -12.80
C ARG A 181 -3.03 9.44 -11.88
N LEU A 182 -3.09 8.68 -10.78
CA LEU A 182 -1.98 8.47 -9.84
C LEU A 182 -1.87 6.98 -9.55
N LEU A 183 -0.71 6.40 -9.82
CA LEU A 183 -0.36 5.03 -9.47
C LEU A 183 0.64 5.05 -8.31
N GLY A 184 0.30 4.39 -7.20
CA GLY A 184 1.22 4.11 -6.10
C GLY A 184 1.75 2.68 -6.21
N VAL A 185 3.07 2.49 -6.08
CA VAL A 185 3.71 1.17 -6.06
C VAL A 185 4.57 1.06 -4.82
N ASP A 186 4.37 0.03 -4.01
CA ASP A 186 5.15 -0.21 -2.80
C ASP A 186 6.18 -1.32 -3.00
N ASP A 187 7.18 -1.35 -2.11
CA ASP A 187 8.18 -2.41 -2.01
C ASP A 187 8.88 -2.79 -3.33
N LEU A 188 9.27 -1.76 -4.12
CA LEU A 188 9.89 -1.99 -5.42
C LEU A 188 11.20 -2.78 -5.35
N ASP A 189 11.94 -2.63 -4.25
CA ASP A 189 13.27 -3.25 -4.07
C ASP A 189 13.22 -4.62 -3.39
N LEU A 190 12.05 -5.06 -2.93
CA LEU A 190 11.96 -6.24 -2.07
C LEU A 190 12.13 -7.53 -2.87
N LYS A 191 13.24 -8.24 -2.61
CA LYS A 191 13.58 -9.56 -3.21
C LYS A 191 13.74 -9.51 -4.74
N LEU A 192 14.13 -8.38 -5.30
CA LEU A 192 14.56 -8.26 -6.68
C LEU A 192 16.10 -8.20 -6.73
N SER A 193 16.69 -8.85 -7.71
CA SER A 193 18.08 -8.63 -8.12
C SER A 193 18.25 -7.21 -8.68
N ASP A 194 19.50 -6.76 -8.85
CA ASP A 194 19.77 -5.44 -9.41
C ASP A 194 19.19 -5.29 -10.83
N ALA A 195 19.35 -6.31 -11.67
CA ALA A 195 18.81 -6.32 -13.02
C ALA A 195 17.26 -6.24 -13.03
N GLU A 196 16.60 -7.04 -12.19
CA GLU A 196 15.12 -7.01 -12.07
C GLU A 196 14.63 -5.67 -11.53
N ARG A 197 15.38 -5.04 -10.63
CA ARG A 197 15.06 -3.69 -10.12
C ARG A 197 15.17 -2.64 -11.22
N ASP A 198 16.18 -2.70 -12.05
CA ASP A 198 16.33 -1.82 -13.22
C ASP A 198 15.17 -2.00 -14.19
N GLU A 199 14.73 -3.23 -14.44
CA GLU A 199 13.54 -3.53 -15.25
C GLU A 199 12.25 -2.99 -14.61
N ALA A 200 12.08 -3.13 -13.29
CA ALA A 200 10.95 -2.58 -12.57
C ALA A 200 10.89 -1.04 -12.66
N TRP A 201 12.03 -0.36 -12.54
CA TRP A 201 12.12 1.09 -12.74
C TRP A 201 11.86 1.50 -14.18
N ALA A 202 12.37 0.74 -15.16
CA ALA A 202 12.09 0.98 -16.58
C ALA A 202 10.59 0.85 -16.89
N LEU A 203 9.91 -0.14 -16.31
CA LEU A 203 8.47 -0.29 -16.37
C LEU A 203 7.75 0.95 -15.83
N LEU A 204 8.08 1.39 -14.60
CA LEU A 204 7.40 2.54 -13.99
C LEU A 204 7.67 3.85 -14.74
N ARG A 205 8.87 3.99 -15.31
CA ARG A 205 9.20 5.12 -16.18
C ARG A 205 8.33 5.11 -17.44
N SER A 206 8.18 3.96 -18.08
CA SER A 206 7.29 3.81 -19.24
C SER A 206 5.83 4.17 -18.92
N VAL A 207 5.32 3.77 -17.76
CA VAL A 207 3.97 4.13 -17.28
C VAL A 207 3.86 5.65 -17.07
N ALA A 208 4.88 6.29 -16.52
CA ALA A 208 4.92 7.74 -16.32
C ALA A 208 4.98 8.49 -17.66
N GLU A 209 5.80 8.03 -18.62
CA GLU A 209 5.90 8.59 -19.98
C GLU A 209 4.58 8.46 -20.76
N GLN A 210 3.80 7.42 -20.51
CA GLN A 210 2.44 7.27 -21.03
C GLN A 210 1.43 8.24 -20.40
N GLY A 211 1.88 9.04 -19.42
CA GLY A 211 1.13 10.16 -18.86
C GLY A 211 0.48 9.88 -17.50
N THR A 212 0.65 8.72 -16.87
CA THR A 212 0.20 8.44 -15.50
C THR A 212 1.25 8.93 -14.52
N THR A 213 0.88 9.70 -13.50
CA THR A 213 1.81 10.04 -12.41
C THR A 213 2.06 8.80 -11.56
N VAL A 214 3.33 8.50 -11.25
CA VAL A 214 3.72 7.32 -10.47
C VAL A 214 4.44 7.75 -9.20
N VAL A 215 4.07 7.17 -8.06
CA VAL A 215 4.76 7.29 -6.78
C VAL A 215 5.21 5.89 -6.37
N ALA A 216 6.51 5.65 -6.33
CA ALA A 216 7.09 4.36 -6.02
C ALA A 216 7.89 4.43 -4.71
N VAL A 217 7.70 3.45 -3.84
CA VAL A 217 8.45 3.29 -2.59
C VAL A 217 9.66 2.41 -2.85
N CYS A 218 10.83 2.92 -2.47
CA CYS A 218 12.12 2.26 -2.66
C CYS A 218 13.06 2.50 -1.49
N ARG A 219 14.18 1.79 -1.45
CA ARG A 219 15.30 2.08 -0.53
C ARG A 219 16.14 3.21 -1.06
N GLU A 220 16.46 3.14 -2.33
CA GLU A 220 17.35 4.03 -3.05
C GLU A 220 16.71 4.41 -4.37
N ALA A 221 16.62 5.71 -4.61
CA ALA A 221 16.02 6.25 -5.82
C ALA A 221 17.00 6.16 -6.99
N PRO A 222 16.55 5.76 -8.20
CA PRO A 222 17.37 5.84 -9.39
C PRO A 222 17.58 7.29 -9.83
N GLN A 223 18.56 7.50 -10.68
CA GLN A 223 18.79 8.84 -11.24
C GLN A 223 17.63 9.31 -12.14
N GLY A 224 17.39 10.62 -12.13
CA GLY A 224 16.44 11.26 -13.06
C GLY A 224 14.97 11.13 -12.65
N VAL A 225 14.69 10.85 -11.38
CA VAL A 225 13.32 10.86 -10.80
C VAL A 225 13.19 11.96 -9.74
N VAL A 226 11.96 12.33 -9.42
CA VAL A 226 11.70 13.23 -8.27
C VAL A 226 11.87 12.42 -7.00
N VAL A 227 12.80 12.82 -6.13
CA VAL A 227 13.10 12.11 -4.89
C VAL A 227 12.41 12.79 -3.71
N VAL A 228 11.73 11.99 -2.89
CA VAL A 228 11.07 12.41 -1.64
C VAL A 228 11.60 11.54 -0.52
N SER A 229 12.23 12.14 0.49
CA SER A 229 12.74 11.41 1.64
C SER A 229 11.75 11.44 2.80
N THR A 230 11.52 10.28 3.42
CA THR A 230 10.80 10.15 4.70
C THR A 230 11.74 10.07 5.90
N ALA A 231 13.05 10.20 5.68
CA ALA A 231 14.00 10.32 6.78
C ALA A 231 13.74 11.61 7.58
N PRO A 232 13.86 11.58 8.91
CA PRO A 232 13.71 12.79 9.73
C PRO A 232 14.70 13.85 9.28
N SER A 233 14.20 15.00 8.82
CA SER A 233 15.08 16.13 8.51
C SER A 233 15.76 16.60 9.79
N ALA A 234 17.09 16.80 9.75
CA ALA A 234 17.91 17.25 10.88
C ALA A 234 17.38 18.54 11.54
N THR A 235 16.59 19.33 10.84
CA THR A 235 15.97 20.57 11.34
C THR A 235 14.86 20.32 12.39
N HIS A 236 14.31 19.12 12.50
CA HIS A 236 13.25 18.79 13.47
C HIS A 236 13.74 17.96 14.66
N ALA A 237 15.01 17.57 14.69
CA ALA A 237 15.60 16.79 15.78
C ALA A 237 15.90 17.61 17.04
N TYR A 238 15.78 18.95 17.01
CA TYR A 238 16.16 19.82 18.11
C TYR A 238 14.99 20.42 18.92
N ALA A 239 13.75 20.05 18.65
CA ALA A 239 12.59 20.57 19.37
C ALA A 239 11.96 19.53 20.32
N GLY A 240 12.74 18.95 21.21
CA GLY A 240 12.22 17.95 22.16
C GLY A 240 13.25 17.52 23.21
N GLY A 241 14.02 18.45 23.77
CA GLY A 241 14.79 18.20 24.97
C GLY A 241 14.01 18.72 26.18
N PRO A 242 13.89 17.99 27.30
CA PRO A 242 13.35 18.53 28.52
C PRO A 242 14.39 19.45 29.13
N ALA A 243 14.03 20.72 29.24
CA ALA A 243 14.68 21.66 30.19
C ALA A 243 13.99 21.44 31.53
N ASP A 244 14.69 20.82 32.46
CA ASP A 244 14.60 21.12 33.88
C ASP A 244 15.80 20.48 34.55
N GLY A 245 16.81 21.27 34.72
CA GLY A 245 17.91 21.02 35.60
C GLY A 245 17.81 22.02 36.74
N ASP A 246 17.34 21.62 37.88
CA ASP A 246 17.59 22.35 39.10
C ASP A 246 18.74 21.64 39.85
N ALA A 247 19.84 22.37 39.93
CA ALA A 247 21.01 21.98 40.68
C ALA A 247 20.91 22.57 42.08
N THR A 248 20.82 21.74 43.09
CA THR A 248 21.31 22.11 44.42
C THR A 248 22.24 21.00 44.93
N ALA A 249 23.50 21.40 45.03
CA ALA A 249 24.52 20.69 45.76
C ALA A 249 24.19 20.67 47.26
N ASP A 250 24.43 19.53 47.91
CA ASP A 250 25.08 19.54 49.23
C ASP A 250 25.75 18.16 49.46
N ALA A 251 27.01 18.31 49.87
CA ALA A 251 27.87 17.23 50.30
C ALA A 251 27.55 16.87 51.77
N ASP A 252 27.62 15.62 52.13
CA ASP A 252 28.45 15.09 53.21
C ASP A 252 28.14 13.63 53.57
N GLY A 253 29.12 12.80 53.59
CA GLY A 253 29.56 12.11 54.79
C GLY A 253 29.15 10.62 54.97
N ALA A 254 30.18 9.80 54.90
CA ALA A 254 30.47 8.63 55.76
C ALA A 254 29.82 7.27 55.52
N ALA A 255 30.62 6.37 55.05
CA ALA A 255 31.02 5.02 55.55
C ALA A 255 30.03 4.21 56.39
N GLY A 256 29.87 2.91 56.02
CA GLY A 256 29.27 1.88 56.88
C GLY A 256 29.14 0.54 56.17
N THR A 257 30.06 -0.31 56.43
CA THR A 257 30.28 -1.70 56.08
C THR A 257 29.24 -2.69 56.68
N HIS A 258 29.29 -3.92 56.12
CA HIS A 258 28.75 -5.22 56.60
C HIS A 258 27.28 -5.51 56.25
N GLY A 259 26.91 -6.67 55.83
CA GLY A 259 27.47 -8.04 55.78
C GLY A 259 26.33 -8.98 55.51
N ALA A 260 26.67 -9.93 54.72
CA ALA A 260 26.31 -11.36 54.69
C ALA A 260 24.90 -11.82 55.06
N ASP A 261 24.46 -12.73 54.19
CA ASP A 261 24.03 -14.10 54.47
C ASP A 261 22.56 -14.40 54.67
N GLY A 262 22.16 -15.47 53.98
CA GLY A 262 21.18 -16.37 54.53
C GLY A 262 20.05 -16.81 53.57
N THR A 263 20.35 -17.80 52.71
CA THR A 263 19.67 -19.10 52.54
C THR A 263 18.14 -19.18 52.52
N ALA A 264 17.69 -19.76 51.40
CA ALA A 264 16.88 -20.98 51.28
C ALA A 264 15.52 -21.06 52.03
N ASP A 265 14.46 -21.39 51.41
CA ASP A 265 13.95 -22.74 51.27
C ASP A 265 12.54 -22.77 50.66
N THR A 266 12.37 -23.63 49.71
CA THR A 266 11.37 -24.65 49.43
C THR A 266 9.87 -24.46 49.73
N ALA A 267 9.19 -25.02 48.75
CA ALA A 267 8.09 -26.00 48.82
C ALA A 267 6.69 -25.46 48.52
N ASP A 268 6.18 -25.96 47.40
CA ASP A 268 5.06 -26.95 47.24
C ASP A 268 3.67 -26.51 47.71
N THR A 269 2.75 -26.61 46.83
CA THR A 269 1.66 -27.57 46.68
C THR A 269 0.47 -26.91 45.98
N ASP A 270 0.08 -27.43 44.82
CA ASP A 270 -1.04 -28.35 44.60
C ASP A 270 -2.45 -27.76 44.83
N GLY A 271 -3.30 -27.95 43.82
CA GLY A 271 -4.73 -27.86 44.01
C GLY A 271 -5.57 -27.49 42.79
N THR A 272 -5.72 -28.45 41.88
CA THR A 272 -6.96 -28.98 41.28
C THR A 272 -8.10 -28.06 40.85
N ALA A 273 -8.44 -28.20 39.56
CA ALA A 273 -9.75 -28.55 39.00
C ALA A 273 -10.91 -27.55 39.24
N ASP A 274 -11.72 -27.16 38.29
CA ASP A 274 -12.62 -27.99 37.50
C ASP A 274 -13.52 -27.11 36.61
N THR A 275 -14.00 -27.72 35.51
CA THR A 275 -15.25 -27.55 34.78
C THR A 275 -15.47 -26.33 33.91
N ALA A 276 -15.39 -26.56 32.63
CA ALA A 276 -16.44 -26.68 31.61
C ALA A 276 -17.51 -25.58 31.59
N ASP A 277 -17.55 -24.82 30.50
CA ASP A 277 -18.79 -24.54 29.82
C ASP A 277 -18.57 -24.52 28.32
N THR A 278 -19.11 -25.56 27.69
CA THR A 278 -19.34 -25.70 26.25
C THR A 278 -20.75 -25.23 25.98
N GLY A 279 -20.90 -24.18 25.16
CA GLY A 279 -22.24 -23.81 24.72
C GLY A 279 -22.23 -22.70 23.68
N ASP A 280 -22.65 -23.08 22.50
CA ASP A 280 -23.27 -22.21 21.50
C ASP A 280 -22.40 -21.60 20.39
N SER A 281 -22.08 -22.42 19.39
CA SER A 281 -21.66 -21.99 18.05
C SER A 281 -22.39 -22.74 16.91
N ALA A 282 -23.59 -23.24 17.14
CA ALA A 282 -24.30 -24.05 16.15
C ALA A 282 -25.53 -23.35 15.48
N ASN A 283 -25.75 -22.06 15.70
CA ASN A 283 -26.96 -21.40 15.21
C ASN A 283 -26.74 -20.34 14.10
N THR A 284 -25.50 -20.02 13.74
CA THR A 284 -25.20 -19.03 12.69
C THR A 284 -25.08 -19.62 11.28
N ASP A 285 -24.83 -20.92 11.16
CA ASP A 285 -24.67 -21.57 9.87
C ASP A 285 -25.99 -22.02 9.22
N LYS A 286 -27.08 -22.05 9.99
CA LYS A 286 -28.39 -22.49 9.48
C LYS A 286 -29.18 -21.35 8.86
N GLU A 287 -29.01 -20.11 9.31
CA GLU A 287 -29.67 -18.93 8.70
C GLU A 287 -29.02 -18.51 7.38
N ALA A 288 -27.72 -18.76 7.17
CA ALA A 288 -27.05 -18.48 5.92
C ALA A 288 -27.42 -19.47 4.81
N ALA A 289 -27.78 -20.72 5.15
CA ALA A 289 -28.16 -21.74 4.18
C ALA A 289 -29.60 -21.56 3.66
N ASP A 290 -30.51 -21.05 4.47
CA ASP A 290 -31.90 -20.84 4.07
C ASP A 290 -32.07 -19.60 3.17
N ALA A 291 -31.26 -18.56 3.35
CA ALA A 291 -31.28 -17.36 2.49
C ALA A 291 -30.80 -17.62 1.05
N VAL A 292 -29.94 -18.62 0.85
CA VAL A 292 -29.44 -19.02 -0.48
C VAL A 292 -30.44 -19.90 -1.23
N ALA A 293 -31.31 -20.61 -0.52
CA ALA A 293 -32.32 -21.48 -1.13
C ALA A 293 -33.53 -20.69 -1.66
N GLU A 294 -33.87 -19.56 -1.03
CA GLU A 294 -35.00 -18.71 -1.43
C GLU A 294 -34.68 -17.83 -2.65
N ALA A 295 -33.42 -17.43 -2.84
CA ALA A 295 -32.97 -16.67 -4.01
C ALA A 295 -32.89 -17.49 -5.31
N ARG A 296 -33.07 -18.80 -5.26
CA ARG A 296 -33.10 -19.69 -6.45
C ARG A 296 -34.52 -20.00 -6.96
N ARG A 297 -35.57 -19.53 -6.30
CA ARG A 297 -36.97 -19.76 -6.68
C ARG A 297 -37.75 -18.55 -7.18
N ALA A 298 -37.07 -17.37 -7.29
CA ALA A 298 -37.66 -16.16 -7.87
C ALA A 298 -37.13 -15.87 -9.29
#